data_f6c5c0231dabc1039677a258445a734e
#
_entry.id   f6c5c0231dabc1039677a258445a734e
#
_cell.length_a   1.000
_cell.length_b   1.000
_cell.length_c   1.000
_cell.angle_alpha   90.00
_cell.angle_beta   90.00
_cell.angle_gamma   90.00
#
_symmetry.space_group_name_H-M   'P 1'
#
loop_
_entity.id
_entity.type
_entity.pdbx_description
1 polymer ?
#
loop_
_entity_poly.entity_id
_entity_poly.type
_entity_poly.pdbx_seq_one_letter_code
_entity_poly.pdbx_strand_id
1 'polypeptide(L)'
;MEFSAARFAETLDAAWRRRAPVFEDGAVTAYRVLDGPGDGVPGVYLDRYGPAAVMNVYEDARISRTSITTCAQLTLDILAPVGLEAVYVKPFARDRSRLGGRQPDELRSAAPRAGRKQPESLVVQEYGSRFEVRLYDGHSTGLFLDHREHRRALSQRKPSRVLNLFAYTCAFAVPLAVVGARVTNVDVSARYLEWGKRNLALNGVELPATRFFRMDAFEYLAYAARHREERFDLVILDPPTFAAGDRRRGVKAWKAFENYPALVGAALGALEPGGSVYAASNTRELAGKGALARLVTKALGCAPAWQTLPAWPIDVRESGRVAAVLFTP
;
A
#
# COMPACT_ATOMS: atom_id res chain seq x y z
N MET A 1 -1.00 29.87 -7.44
CA MET A 1 -0.08 30.39 -6.39
C MET A 1 1.33 30.06 -6.87
N GLU A 2 2.20 31.04 -6.95
CA GLU A 2 3.57 30.87 -7.43
C GLU A 2 4.37 30.04 -6.41
N PHE A 3 5.26 29.18 -6.88
CA PHE A 3 6.12 28.36 -6.01
C PHE A 3 7.07 29.25 -5.19
N SER A 4 7.12 29.02 -3.86
CA SER A 4 8.08 29.68 -2.97
C SER A 4 8.90 28.62 -2.23
N ALA A 5 10.21 28.67 -2.39
CA ALA A 5 11.16 27.78 -1.73
C ALA A 5 11.11 27.92 -0.19
N ALA A 6 11.02 29.16 0.31
CA ALA A 6 10.91 29.42 1.75
C ALA A 6 9.63 28.80 2.32
N ARG A 7 8.49 29.03 1.67
CA ARG A 7 7.21 28.44 2.11
C ARG A 7 7.21 26.91 2.06
N PHE A 8 7.87 26.32 1.06
CA PHE A 8 8.01 24.85 1.00
C PHE A 8 8.84 24.36 2.18
N ALA A 9 9.97 24.99 2.49
CA ALA A 9 10.84 24.62 3.63
C ALA A 9 10.10 24.71 4.96
N GLU A 10 9.37 25.80 5.22
CA GLU A 10 8.53 25.98 6.42
C GLU A 10 7.45 24.90 6.53
N THR A 11 6.78 24.60 5.41
CA THR A 11 5.73 23.57 5.38
C THR A 11 6.31 22.18 5.62
N LEU A 12 7.47 21.87 5.05
CA LEU A 12 8.16 20.61 5.22
C LEU A 12 8.60 20.41 6.68
N ASP A 13 9.25 21.40 7.30
CA ASP A 13 9.67 21.34 8.70
C ASP A 13 8.48 21.14 9.63
N ALA A 14 7.44 21.94 9.46
CA ALA A 14 6.21 21.80 10.25
C ALA A 14 5.52 20.43 10.04
N ALA A 15 5.49 19.92 8.81
CA ALA A 15 4.92 18.63 8.50
C ALA A 15 5.73 17.49 9.14
N TRP A 16 7.05 17.55 9.06
CA TRP A 16 7.94 16.55 9.66
C TRP A 16 7.80 16.50 11.18
N ARG A 17 7.80 17.65 11.85
CA ARG A 17 7.60 17.74 13.32
C ARG A 17 6.26 17.13 13.75
N ARG A 18 5.20 17.34 12.98
CA ARG A 18 3.88 16.71 13.28
C ARG A 18 3.90 15.20 13.22
N ARG A 19 4.89 14.59 12.52
CA ARG A 19 5.03 13.13 12.39
C ARG A 19 5.98 12.52 13.42
N ALA A 20 6.52 13.31 14.32
CA ALA A 20 7.39 12.85 15.40
C ALA A 20 6.86 11.59 16.12
N PRO A 21 5.55 11.51 16.49
CA PRO A 21 4.99 10.31 17.12
C PRO A 21 5.06 9.04 16.28
N VAL A 22 5.33 9.14 14.97
CA VAL A 22 5.44 7.96 14.09
C VAL A 22 6.82 7.32 14.17
N PHE A 23 7.88 8.13 14.36
CA PHE A 23 9.26 7.67 14.16
C PHE A 23 10.19 7.85 15.37
N GLU A 24 9.79 8.61 16.40
CA GLU A 24 10.68 8.92 17.55
C GLU A 24 11.09 7.70 18.34
N ASP A 25 10.24 6.69 18.45
CA ASP A 25 10.57 5.43 19.15
C ASP A 25 11.37 4.44 18.27
N GLY A 26 11.66 4.81 17.02
CA GLY A 26 12.36 3.96 16.06
C GLY A 26 11.59 2.75 15.57
N ALA A 27 10.35 2.56 15.98
CA ALA A 27 9.54 1.40 15.59
C ALA A 27 9.08 1.47 14.11
N VAL A 28 9.10 2.67 13.51
CA VAL A 28 8.70 2.92 12.13
C VAL A 28 9.79 3.69 11.40
N THR A 29 10.33 3.12 10.32
CA THR A 29 11.34 3.76 9.47
C THR A 29 10.85 4.07 8.05
N ALA A 30 9.59 3.73 7.75
CA ALA A 30 8.92 4.08 6.50
C ALA A 30 7.62 4.83 6.81
N TYR A 31 7.53 6.11 6.42
CA TYR A 31 6.39 6.96 6.72
C TYR A 31 6.30 8.14 5.75
N ARG A 32 5.11 8.74 5.69
CA ARG A 32 4.85 9.90 4.85
C ARG A 32 5.25 11.18 5.57
N VAL A 33 6.12 11.97 4.96
CA VAL A 33 6.58 13.27 5.48
C VAL A 33 5.68 14.41 5.02
N LEU A 34 5.26 14.40 3.73
CA LEU A 34 4.28 15.35 3.17
C LEU A 34 3.14 14.59 2.50
N ASP A 35 1.92 14.94 2.83
CA ASP A 35 0.71 14.29 2.31
C ASP A 35 -0.15 15.26 1.45
N GLY A 36 0.47 15.84 0.47
CA GLY A 36 -0.22 16.65 -0.55
C GLY A 36 -1.13 17.74 0.03
N PRO A 37 -2.43 17.72 -0.30
CA PRO A 37 -3.40 18.68 0.23
C PRO A 37 -3.50 18.68 1.76
N GLY A 38 -3.29 17.52 2.40
CA GLY A 38 -3.33 17.39 3.86
C GLY A 38 -2.28 18.24 4.59
N ASP A 39 -1.18 18.59 3.91
CA ASP A 39 -0.11 19.45 4.41
C ASP A 39 -0.01 20.78 3.65
N GLY A 40 -0.99 21.11 2.80
CA GLY A 40 -1.05 22.36 2.07
C GLY A 40 -0.12 22.44 0.85
N VAL A 41 0.35 21.29 0.34
CA VAL A 41 1.19 21.18 -0.87
C VAL A 41 0.52 20.27 -1.90
N PRO A 42 -0.61 20.69 -2.52
CA PRO A 42 -1.35 19.85 -3.45
C PRO A 42 -0.48 19.28 -4.56
N GLY A 43 -0.60 17.97 -4.82
CA GLY A 43 0.12 17.27 -5.87
C GLY A 43 1.56 16.86 -5.52
N VAL A 44 2.05 17.14 -4.30
CA VAL A 44 3.38 16.70 -3.84
C VAL A 44 3.24 15.81 -2.61
N TYR A 45 3.72 14.59 -2.72
CA TYR A 45 3.78 13.62 -1.61
C TYR A 45 5.23 13.21 -1.40
N LEU A 46 5.67 13.20 -0.15
CA LEU A 46 7.03 12.84 0.22
C LEU A 46 6.98 11.68 1.20
N ASP A 47 7.43 10.52 0.77
CA ASP A 47 7.51 9.31 1.58
C ASP A 47 8.96 9.01 1.93
N ARG A 48 9.27 8.82 3.22
CA ARG A 48 10.60 8.41 3.70
C ARG A 48 10.68 6.89 3.80
N TYR A 49 11.84 6.34 3.44
CA TYR A 49 12.20 4.92 3.52
C TYR A 49 13.62 4.80 4.08
N GLY A 50 13.76 4.80 5.41
CA GLY A 50 15.06 4.79 6.08
C GLY A 50 15.92 6.01 5.68
N PRO A 51 17.09 5.80 5.02
CA PRO A 51 18.01 6.87 4.63
C PRO A 51 17.57 7.61 3.35
N ALA A 52 16.50 7.21 2.71
CA ALA A 52 16.04 7.82 1.46
C ALA A 52 14.60 8.30 1.54
N ALA A 53 14.26 9.26 0.67
CA ALA A 53 12.90 9.70 0.46
C ALA A 53 12.52 9.65 -1.03
N VAL A 54 11.24 9.42 -1.29
CA VAL A 54 10.62 9.48 -2.62
C VAL A 54 9.61 10.60 -2.64
N MET A 55 9.87 11.60 -3.49
CA MET A 55 8.97 12.71 -3.76
C MET A 55 8.12 12.35 -4.99
N ASN A 56 6.85 12.08 -4.78
CA ASN A 56 5.89 11.83 -5.84
C ASN A 56 5.26 13.16 -6.24
N VAL A 57 5.44 13.57 -7.50
CA VAL A 57 4.96 14.87 -8.03
C VAL A 57 3.92 14.59 -9.11
N TYR A 58 2.69 14.98 -8.86
CA TYR A 58 1.59 14.85 -9.81
C TYR A 58 1.60 16.01 -10.81
N GLU A 59 1.19 15.79 -12.05
CA GLU A 59 1.15 16.80 -13.12
C GLU A 59 0.36 18.06 -12.74
N ASP A 60 -0.65 17.92 -11.89
CA ASP A 60 -1.49 19.02 -11.42
C ASP A 60 -0.85 19.84 -10.28
N ALA A 61 0.29 19.43 -9.76
CA ALA A 61 1.05 20.23 -8.80
C ALA A 61 1.49 21.59 -9.35
N ARG A 62 1.54 21.74 -10.70
CA ARG A 62 1.97 22.94 -11.42
C ARG A 62 3.32 23.47 -10.95
N ILE A 63 4.24 22.57 -10.62
CA ILE A 63 5.59 22.89 -10.15
C ILE A 63 6.56 22.69 -11.31
N SER A 64 7.44 23.69 -11.57
CA SER A 64 8.46 23.57 -12.60
C SER A 64 9.53 22.53 -12.25
N ARG A 65 10.22 22.00 -13.26
CA ARG A 65 11.35 21.04 -13.03
C ARG A 65 12.44 21.64 -12.14
N THR A 66 12.74 22.92 -12.29
CA THR A 66 13.70 23.65 -11.45
C THR A 66 13.22 23.70 -10.00
N SER A 67 11.96 24.06 -9.78
CA SER A 67 11.35 24.10 -8.45
C SER A 67 11.33 22.71 -7.78
N ILE A 68 11.07 21.64 -8.54
CA ILE A 68 11.15 20.26 -8.03
C ILE A 68 12.57 19.92 -7.55
N THR A 69 13.61 20.34 -8.29
CA THR A 69 15.01 20.15 -7.88
C THR A 69 15.31 20.91 -6.59
N THR A 70 14.83 22.16 -6.50
CA THR A 70 14.95 22.97 -5.28
C THR A 70 14.23 22.29 -4.10
N CYS A 71 13.01 21.77 -4.30
CA CYS A 71 12.29 21.02 -3.25
C CYS A 71 13.07 19.78 -2.79
N ALA A 72 13.65 19.04 -3.72
CA ALA A 72 14.44 17.85 -3.38
C ALA A 72 15.69 18.23 -2.57
N GLN A 73 16.39 19.30 -2.94
CA GLN A 73 17.56 19.79 -2.21
C GLN A 73 17.17 20.27 -0.80
N LEU A 74 16.14 21.12 -0.69
CA LEU A 74 15.64 21.58 0.62
C LEU A 74 15.20 20.41 1.52
N THR A 75 14.59 19.39 0.94
CA THR A 75 14.21 18.16 1.68
C THR A 75 15.45 17.48 2.24
N LEU A 76 16.49 17.33 1.43
CA LEU A 76 17.75 16.74 1.88
C LEU A 76 18.39 17.58 2.99
N ASP A 77 18.52 18.90 2.79
CA ASP A 77 19.17 19.80 3.75
C ASP A 77 18.46 19.80 5.11
N ILE A 78 17.12 19.83 5.12
CA ILE A 78 16.32 19.84 6.36
C ILE A 78 16.38 18.49 7.09
N LEU A 79 16.37 17.38 6.35
CA LEU A 79 16.27 16.03 6.96
C LEU A 79 17.63 15.29 7.03
N ALA A 80 18.71 15.85 6.48
CA ALA A 80 20.05 15.25 6.62
C ALA A 80 20.50 15.09 8.09
N PRO A 81 20.23 16.05 9.01
CA PRO A 81 20.56 15.87 10.42
C PRO A 81 19.92 14.65 11.10
N VAL A 82 18.82 14.16 10.53
CA VAL A 82 18.10 12.97 11.02
C VAL A 82 18.31 11.74 10.12
N GLY A 83 19.42 11.75 9.35
CA GLY A 83 19.89 10.60 8.59
C GLY A 83 19.25 10.42 7.20
N LEU A 84 18.66 11.46 6.60
CA LEU A 84 18.29 11.41 5.18
C LEU A 84 19.52 11.62 4.31
N GLU A 85 19.74 10.76 3.32
CA GLU A 85 20.91 10.76 2.45
C GLU A 85 20.60 10.95 0.98
N ALA A 86 19.33 10.72 0.59
CA ALA A 86 18.90 10.84 -0.79
C ALA A 86 17.42 11.20 -0.94
N VAL A 87 17.12 11.99 -1.97
CA VAL A 87 15.75 12.27 -2.40
C VAL A 87 15.58 11.88 -3.86
N TYR A 88 14.68 10.93 -4.11
CA TYR A 88 14.26 10.49 -5.43
C TYR A 88 12.98 11.21 -5.81
N VAL A 89 12.80 11.51 -7.10
CA VAL A 89 11.59 12.18 -7.60
C VAL A 89 10.90 11.27 -8.62
N LYS A 90 9.61 11.04 -8.42
CA LYS A 90 8.76 10.27 -9.35
C LYS A 90 7.66 11.18 -9.89
N PRO A 91 7.65 11.45 -11.21
CA PRO A 91 6.54 12.13 -11.85
C PRO A 91 5.34 11.18 -11.96
N PHE A 92 4.15 11.69 -11.63
CA PHE A 92 2.90 10.97 -11.75
C PHE A 92 1.98 11.65 -12.76
N ALA A 93 1.71 10.98 -13.87
CA ALA A 93 0.65 11.37 -14.79
C ALA A 93 -0.72 11.16 -14.14
N ARG A 94 -1.65 12.11 -14.33
CA ARG A 94 -3.05 11.97 -13.89
C ARG A 94 -3.74 10.79 -14.55
N ASP A 95 -3.48 10.63 -15.85
CA ASP A 95 -4.08 9.57 -16.66
C ASP A 95 -3.00 8.57 -17.08
N ARG A 96 -2.88 7.50 -16.30
CA ARG A 96 -1.96 6.41 -16.57
C ARG A 96 -2.37 5.54 -17.77
N SER A 97 -3.60 5.64 -18.25
CA SER A 97 -4.07 4.89 -19.42
C SER A 97 -3.31 5.31 -20.67
N ARG A 98 -2.88 6.57 -20.74
CA ARG A 98 -2.07 7.13 -21.82
C ARG A 98 -0.64 6.56 -21.90
N LEU A 99 -0.14 5.97 -20.82
CA LEU A 99 1.19 5.39 -20.78
C LEU A 99 1.28 4.03 -21.47
N GLY A 100 0.15 3.43 -21.89
CA GLY A 100 0.11 2.16 -22.63
C GLY A 100 0.89 1.02 -21.95
N GLY A 101 1.00 1.04 -20.61
CA GLY A 101 1.80 0.09 -19.82
C GLY A 101 3.32 0.35 -19.86
N ARG A 102 3.79 1.37 -20.58
CA ARG A 102 5.21 1.76 -20.58
C ARG A 102 5.48 2.64 -19.35
N GLN A 103 6.54 2.28 -18.62
CA GLN A 103 7.04 3.16 -17.56
C GLN A 103 7.98 4.20 -18.19
N PRO A 104 7.85 5.50 -17.81
CA PRO A 104 8.83 6.50 -18.19
C PRO A 104 10.24 6.06 -17.80
N ASP A 105 11.25 6.36 -18.63
CA ASP A 105 12.64 6.01 -18.34
C ASP A 105 13.13 6.66 -17.04
N GLU A 106 12.57 7.81 -16.66
CA GLU A 106 12.82 8.49 -15.39
C GLU A 106 12.48 7.63 -14.17
N LEU A 107 11.57 6.66 -14.29
CA LEU A 107 11.23 5.71 -13.21
C LEU A 107 12.14 4.48 -13.17
N ARG A 108 12.97 4.31 -14.21
CA ARG A 108 13.96 3.23 -14.30
C ARG A 108 15.35 3.71 -13.93
N SER A 109 15.59 5.01 -14.01
CA SER A 109 16.88 5.61 -13.71
C SER A 109 17.02 5.78 -12.19
N ALA A 110 18.02 5.13 -11.65
CA ALA A 110 18.31 5.08 -10.22
C ALA A 110 19.08 6.30 -9.70
N ALA A 111 19.01 7.46 -10.37
CA ALA A 111 19.68 8.68 -9.91
C ALA A 111 18.79 9.45 -8.94
N PRO A 112 19.26 9.75 -7.71
CA PRO A 112 18.54 10.67 -6.83
C PRO A 112 18.55 12.08 -7.43
N ARG A 113 17.52 12.86 -7.12
CA ARG A 113 17.46 14.28 -7.49
C ARG A 113 18.34 15.14 -6.59
N ALA A 114 18.53 14.70 -5.34
CA ALA A 114 19.45 15.29 -4.38
C ALA A 114 20.07 14.18 -3.52
N GLY A 115 21.31 14.37 -3.07
CA GLY A 115 22.03 13.42 -2.24
C GLY A 115 22.72 12.29 -3.00
N ARG A 116 23.09 11.22 -2.29
CA ARG A 116 23.85 10.10 -2.83
C ARG A 116 22.96 8.92 -3.23
N LYS A 117 23.35 8.23 -4.31
CA LYS A 117 22.65 7.03 -4.78
C LYS A 117 22.59 5.96 -3.67
N GLN A 118 21.41 5.45 -3.44
CA GLN A 118 21.16 4.36 -2.49
C GLN A 118 21.23 3.00 -3.19
N PRO A 119 21.38 1.89 -2.43
CA PRO A 119 21.24 0.53 -2.95
C PRO A 119 19.91 0.33 -3.69
N GLU A 120 19.86 -0.67 -4.58
CA GLU A 120 18.65 -1.01 -5.34
C GLU A 120 17.48 -1.37 -4.42
N SER A 121 17.77 -2.04 -3.30
CA SER A 121 16.79 -2.36 -2.29
C SER A 121 17.26 -1.86 -0.91
N LEU A 122 16.32 -1.34 -0.13
CA LEU A 122 16.49 -0.97 1.26
C LEU A 122 15.57 -1.83 2.12
N VAL A 123 15.96 -2.02 3.38
CA VAL A 123 15.09 -2.66 4.37
C VAL A 123 14.57 -1.57 5.30
N VAL A 124 13.24 -1.52 5.41
CA VAL A 124 12.52 -0.62 6.32
C VAL A 124 11.69 -1.44 7.30
N GLN A 125 11.20 -0.82 8.36
CA GLN A 125 10.38 -1.52 9.34
C GLN A 125 9.13 -0.74 9.73
N GLU A 126 8.10 -1.51 10.13
CA GLU A 126 6.86 -1.06 10.74
C GLU A 126 6.58 -1.97 11.94
N TYR A 127 6.69 -1.43 13.17
CA TYR A 127 6.35 -2.15 14.42
C TYR A 127 7.00 -3.55 14.52
N GLY A 128 8.30 -3.63 14.19
CA GLY A 128 9.06 -4.87 14.22
C GLY A 128 8.98 -5.73 12.96
N SER A 129 8.03 -5.49 12.06
CA SER A 129 7.99 -6.14 10.75
C SER A 129 8.92 -5.43 9.77
N ARG A 130 9.78 -6.21 9.06
CA ARG A 130 10.75 -5.70 8.10
C ARG A 130 10.30 -5.92 6.67
N PHE A 131 10.55 -4.93 5.79
CA PHE A 131 10.13 -4.95 4.40
C PHE A 131 11.26 -4.49 3.49
N GLU A 132 11.50 -5.24 2.41
CA GLU A 132 12.30 -4.77 1.28
C GLU A 132 11.51 -3.71 0.51
N VAL A 133 12.13 -2.57 0.26
CA VAL A 133 11.59 -1.52 -0.61
C VAL A 133 12.57 -1.19 -1.72
N ARG A 134 12.06 -0.79 -2.88
CA ARG A 134 12.84 -0.41 -4.06
C ARG A 134 12.40 0.98 -4.52
N LEU A 135 13.29 1.94 -4.43
CA LEU A 135 12.95 3.36 -4.60
C LEU A 135 12.61 3.70 -6.07
N TYR A 136 13.14 2.96 -7.02
CA TYR A 136 13.06 3.22 -8.46
C TYR A 136 12.61 2.01 -9.30
N ASP A 137 11.87 1.11 -8.69
CA ASP A 137 11.23 -0.01 -9.38
C ASP A 137 9.80 0.35 -9.85
N GLY A 138 9.71 1.28 -10.80
CA GLY A 138 8.44 1.82 -11.25
C GLY A 138 7.85 2.86 -10.29
N HIS A 139 6.52 2.99 -10.31
CA HIS A 139 5.80 3.94 -9.46
C HIS A 139 5.77 3.53 -7.99
N SER A 140 5.59 2.24 -7.73
CA SER A 140 5.47 1.71 -6.37
C SER A 140 6.83 1.35 -5.80
N THR A 141 6.99 1.50 -4.49
CA THR A 141 8.21 1.15 -3.76
C THR A 141 8.17 -0.24 -3.15
N GLY A 142 7.04 -0.93 -3.26
CA GLY A 142 6.82 -2.24 -2.65
C GLY A 142 6.08 -2.22 -1.32
N LEU A 143 5.90 -1.06 -0.70
CA LEU A 143 5.18 -0.91 0.56
C LEU A 143 4.23 0.30 0.50
N PHE A 144 2.95 0.07 0.77
CA PHE A 144 1.94 1.12 0.90
C PHE A 144 1.84 1.55 2.37
N LEU A 145 2.17 2.81 2.65
CA LEU A 145 2.32 3.33 4.01
C LEU A 145 0.97 3.60 4.70
N ASP A 146 -0.07 3.82 3.93
CA ASP A 146 -1.43 4.11 4.39
C ASP A 146 -2.07 2.94 5.18
N HIS A 147 -1.73 1.71 4.87
CA HIS A 147 -2.26 0.53 5.56
C HIS A 147 -1.48 0.10 6.82
N ARG A 148 -0.48 0.85 7.26
CA ARG A 148 0.41 0.48 8.37
C ARG A 148 -0.36 0.12 9.65
N GLU A 149 -1.28 0.97 10.10
CA GLU A 149 -2.05 0.75 11.32
C GLU A 149 -3.03 -0.43 11.18
N HIS A 150 -3.60 -0.61 9.98
CA HIS A 150 -4.49 -1.73 9.71
C HIS A 150 -3.73 -3.07 9.70
N ARG A 151 -2.52 -3.12 9.10
CA ARG A 151 -1.65 -4.31 9.16
C ARG A 151 -1.35 -4.71 10.60
N ARG A 152 -1.00 -3.73 11.44
CA ARG A 152 -0.76 -3.92 12.88
C ARG A 152 -2.00 -4.44 13.59
N ALA A 153 -3.14 -3.78 13.42
CA ALA A 153 -4.39 -4.16 14.08
C ALA A 153 -4.86 -5.56 13.70
N LEU A 154 -4.76 -5.92 12.43
CA LEU A 154 -5.12 -7.27 11.97
C LEU A 154 -4.21 -8.35 12.57
N SER A 155 -2.90 -8.10 12.69
CA SER A 155 -1.98 -9.05 13.33
C SER A 155 -2.24 -9.20 14.85
N GLN A 156 -2.64 -8.14 15.53
CA GLN A 156 -3.01 -8.17 16.95
C GLN A 156 -4.25 -9.03 17.24
N ARG A 157 -5.09 -9.28 16.24
CA ARG A 157 -6.23 -10.21 16.34
C ARG A 157 -5.80 -11.68 16.37
N LYS A 158 -4.54 -11.97 15.99
CA LYS A 158 -3.96 -13.32 15.94
C LYS A 158 -4.82 -14.32 15.16
N PRO A 159 -5.23 -14.03 13.93
CA PRO A 159 -5.97 -14.99 13.12
C PRO A 159 -5.10 -16.24 12.90
N SER A 160 -5.75 -17.38 12.74
CA SER A 160 -5.05 -18.67 12.54
C SER A 160 -4.78 -18.96 11.07
N ARG A 161 -5.78 -18.68 10.21
CA ARG A 161 -5.75 -18.98 8.77
C ARG A 161 -6.20 -17.77 7.97
N VAL A 162 -5.28 -17.20 7.21
CA VAL A 162 -5.50 -15.95 6.46
C VAL A 162 -5.43 -16.19 4.95
N LEU A 163 -6.40 -15.68 4.22
CA LEU A 163 -6.35 -15.55 2.77
C LEU A 163 -6.04 -14.08 2.41
N ASN A 164 -4.89 -13.86 1.81
CA ASN A 164 -4.43 -12.55 1.35
C ASN A 164 -4.54 -12.49 -0.19
N LEU A 165 -5.61 -11.90 -0.69
CA LEU A 165 -5.86 -11.71 -2.12
C LEU A 165 -5.29 -10.38 -2.59
N PHE A 166 -4.84 -10.35 -3.86
CA PHE A 166 -4.08 -9.21 -4.42
C PHE A 166 -2.85 -8.93 -3.56
N ALA A 167 -2.14 -10.03 -3.23
CA ALA A 167 -1.15 -10.05 -2.16
C ALA A 167 0.04 -9.11 -2.41
N TYR A 168 0.32 -8.73 -3.66
CA TYR A 168 1.41 -7.85 -4.06
C TYR A 168 2.73 -8.34 -3.44
N THR A 169 3.45 -7.50 -2.70
CA THR A 169 4.67 -7.84 -1.96
C THR A 169 4.42 -8.51 -0.61
N CYS A 170 3.20 -8.98 -0.37
CA CYS A 170 2.75 -9.65 0.86
C CYS A 170 2.89 -8.80 2.14
N ALA A 171 2.74 -7.46 2.03
CA ALA A 171 2.90 -6.58 3.18
C ALA A 171 1.91 -6.88 4.31
N PHE A 172 0.67 -7.28 4.02
CA PHE A 172 -0.28 -7.75 5.02
C PHE A 172 0.13 -9.11 5.61
N ALA A 173 0.67 -10.01 4.79
CA ALA A 173 1.05 -11.35 5.24
C ALA A 173 2.18 -11.35 6.27
N VAL A 174 3.13 -10.42 6.16
CA VAL A 174 4.31 -10.40 7.03
C VAL A 174 3.94 -10.33 8.53
N PRO A 175 3.25 -9.29 9.04
CA PRO A 175 2.95 -9.20 10.46
C PRO A 175 1.99 -10.32 10.93
N LEU A 176 1.13 -10.83 10.06
CA LEU A 176 0.23 -11.95 10.36
C LEU A 176 1.01 -13.26 10.52
N ALA A 177 1.94 -13.55 9.62
CA ALA A 177 2.78 -14.73 9.71
C ALA A 177 3.74 -14.69 10.91
N VAL A 178 4.27 -13.50 11.25
CA VAL A 178 5.13 -13.29 12.43
C VAL A 178 4.39 -13.66 13.73
N VAL A 179 3.09 -13.40 13.82
CA VAL A 179 2.28 -13.80 15.00
C VAL A 179 1.74 -15.23 14.91
N GLY A 180 2.17 -16.03 13.91
CA GLY A 180 1.89 -17.45 13.80
C GLY A 180 0.71 -17.83 12.88
N ALA A 181 0.14 -16.87 12.13
CA ALA A 181 -0.91 -17.19 11.17
C ALA A 181 -0.38 -18.03 10.00
N ARG A 182 -1.16 -18.98 9.52
CA ARG A 182 -0.96 -19.64 8.23
C ARG A 182 -1.54 -18.77 7.14
N VAL A 183 -0.69 -18.17 6.31
CA VAL A 183 -1.15 -17.21 5.29
C VAL A 183 -1.06 -17.82 3.89
N THR A 184 -2.17 -17.75 3.17
CA THR A 184 -2.23 -18.06 1.74
C THR A 184 -2.24 -16.76 0.95
N ASN A 185 -1.23 -16.55 0.12
CA ASN A 185 -1.07 -15.36 -0.70
C ASN A 185 -1.42 -15.66 -2.15
N VAL A 186 -2.29 -14.87 -2.74
CA VAL A 186 -2.75 -15.01 -4.12
C VAL A 186 -2.52 -13.70 -4.87
N ASP A 187 -1.74 -13.77 -5.96
CA ASP A 187 -1.50 -12.64 -6.86
C ASP A 187 -1.22 -13.16 -8.27
N VAL A 188 -1.59 -12.40 -9.28
CA VAL A 188 -1.31 -12.74 -10.69
C VAL A 188 0.17 -12.56 -11.07
N SER A 189 0.93 -11.80 -10.30
CA SER A 189 2.31 -11.44 -10.56
C SER A 189 3.29 -12.35 -9.81
N ALA A 190 3.97 -13.23 -10.52
CA ALA A 190 5.07 -14.03 -9.96
C ALA A 190 6.16 -13.15 -9.33
N ARG A 191 6.49 -12.01 -9.98
CA ARG A 191 7.50 -11.06 -9.51
C ARG A 191 7.17 -10.51 -8.12
N TYR A 192 5.94 -10.14 -7.89
CA TYR A 192 5.52 -9.61 -6.59
C TYR A 192 5.43 -10.71 -5.53
N LEU A 193 4.99 -11.92 -5.88
CA LEU A 193 5.02 -13.04 -4.96
C LEU A 193 6.45 -13.42 -4.54
N GLU A 194 7.43 -13.39 -5.46
CA GLU A 194 8.85 -13.59 -5.12
C GLU A 194 9.38 -12.48 -4.19
N TRP A 195 8.93 -11.24 -4.38
CA TRP A 195 9.24 -10.16 -3.45
C TRP A 195 8.61 -10.41 -2.08
N GLY A 196 7.36 -10.89 -2.06
CA GLY A 196 6.68 -11.29 -0.83
C GLY A 196 7.40 -12.39 -0.06
N LYS A 197 7.95 -13.38 -0.75
CA LYS A 197 8.79 -14.43 -0.13
C LYS A 197 10.02 -13.83 0.55
N ARG A 198 10.69 -12.87 -0.09
CA ARG A 198 11.83 -12.18 0.53
C ARG A 198 11.41 -11.38 1.76
N ASN A 199 10.26 -10.69 1.70
CA ASN A 199 9.72 -9.98 2.86
C ASN A 199 9.45 -10.91 4.04
N LEU A 200 8.88 -12.09 3.81
CA LEU A 200 8.67 -13.09 4.85
C LEU A 200 10.00 -13.64 5.39
N ALA A 201 10.96 -13.94 4.52
CA ALA A 201 12.29 -14.41 4.92
C ALA A 201 13.05 -13.38 5.77
N LEU A 202 12.95 -12.07 5.46
CA LEU A 202 13.50 -10.98 6.28
C LEU A 202 12.98 -11.00 7.74
N ASN A 203 11.81 -11.60 7.96
CA ASN A 203 11.15 -11.69 9.27
C ASN A 203 11.27 -13.08 9.91
N GLY A 204 12.10 -13.96 9.36
CA GLY A 204 12.30 -15.31 9.89
C GLY A 204 11.10 -16.25 9.72
N VAL A 205 10.17 -15.90 8.83
CA VAL A 205 9.00 -16.74 8.53
C VAL A 205 9.42 -17.83 7.54
N GLU A 206 9.33 -19.08 8.00
CA GLU A 206 9.68 -20.24 7.19
C GLU A 206 8.49 -20.74 6.35
N LEU A 207 8.79 -21.24 5.16
CA LEU A 207 7.88 -22.09 4.40
C LEU A 207 7.89 -23.50 5.04
N PRO A 208 6.74 -24.16 5.33
CA PRO A 208 5.46 -24.08 4.65
C PRO A 208 4.35 -23.31 5.39
N ALA A 209 4.64 -22.52 6.43
CA ALA A 209 3.61 -21.74 7.12
C ALA A 209 2.88 -20.75 6.20
N THR A 210 3.49 -20.44 5.05
CA THR A 210 2.96 -19.49 4.07
C THR A 210 2.90 -20.11 2.68
N ARG A 211 1.74 -20.04 2.03
CA ARG A 211 1.50 -20.57 0.69
C ARG A 211 1.40 -19.41 -0.32
N PHE A 212 1.75 -19.69 -1.59
CA PHE A 212 1.73 -18.72 -2.68
C PHE A 212 1.09 -19.32 -3.92
N PHE A 213 0.09 -18.64 -4.45
CA PHE A 213 -0.61 -19.02 -5.66
C PHE A 213 -0.54 -17.89 -6.70
N ARG A 214 0.11 -18.18 -7.82
CA ARG A 214 0.14 -17.26 -8.96
C ARG A 214 -1.12 -17.50 -9.80
N MET A 215 -2.24 -16.89 -9.40
CA MET A 215 -3.51 -17.02 -10.10
C MET A 215 -4.43 -15.82 -9.87
N ASP A 216 -5.54 -15.79 -10.58
CA ASP A 216 -6.58 -14.79 -10.37
C ASP A 216 -7.30 -15.01 -9.04
N ALA A 217 -7.70 -13.92 -8.39
CA ALA A 217 -8.38 -13.98 -7.10
C ALA A 217 -9.72 -14.73 -7.17
N PHE A 218 -10.50 -14.54 -8.23
CA PHE A 218 -11.77 -15.27 -8.41
C PHE A 218 -11.55 -16.75 -8.68
N GLU A 219 -10.51 -17.12 -9.41
CA GLU A 219 -10.14 -18.53 -9.63
C GLU A 219 -9.82 -19.21 -8.29
N TYR A 220 -9.01 -18.53 -7.45
CA TYR A 220 -8.68 -19.06 -6.12
C TYR A 220 -9.92 -19.16 -5.23
N LEU A 221 -10.77 -18.13 -5.20
CA LEU A 221 -12.01 -18.15 -4.42
C LEU A 221 -12.97 -19.25 -4.87
N ALA A 222 -13.10 -19.48 -6.18
CA ALA A 222 -13.89 -20.59 -6.72
C ALA A 222 -13.30 -21.96 -6.34
N TYR A 223 -11.99 -22.09 -6.25
CA TYR A 223 -11.32 -23.28 -5.73
C TYR A 223 -11.62 -23.46 -4.23
N ALA A 224 -11.36 -22.45 -3.41
CA ALA A 224 -11.57 -22.49 -1.96
C ALA A 224 -13.02 -22.80 -1.57
N ALA A 225 -13.99 -22.27 -2.31
CA ALA A 225 -15.41 -22.54 -2.06
C ALA A 225 -15.79 -24.03 -2.19
N ARG A 226 -15.07 -24.79 -3.03
CA ARG A 226 -15.29 -26.24 -3.25
C ARG A 226 -14.49 -27.13 -2.31
N HIS A 227 -13.50 -26.57 -1.60
CA HIS A 227 -12.57 -27.31 -0.75
C HIS A 227 -12.71 -26.82 0.70
N ARG A 228 -13.40 -27.59 1.55
CA ARG A 228 -13.67 -27.18 2.94
C ARG A 228 -12.41 -26.98 3.78
N GLU A 229 -11.33 -27.66 3.45
CA GLU A 229 -10.00 -27.48 4.04
C GLU A 229 -9.36 -26.13 3.71
N GLU A 230 -9.83 -25.45 2.67
CA GLU A 230 -9.43 -24.10 2.26
C GLU A 230 -10.40 -23.04 2.83
N ARG A 231 -10.63 -23.08 4.14
CA ARG A 231 -11.42 -22.07 4.87
C ARG A 231 -10.51 -21.21 5.72
N PHE A 232 -10.89 -19.95 5.87
CA PHE A 232 -10.08 -18.90 6.49
C PHE A 232 -10.91 -18.16 7.54
N ASP A 233 -10.26 -17.82 8.65
CA ASP A 233 -10.86 -16.96 9.68
C ASP A 233 -10.68 -15.45 9.37
N LEU A 234 -9.75 -15.11 8.44
CA LEU A 234 -9.60 -13.77 7.89
C LEU A 234 -9.35 -13.82 6.38
N VAL A 235 -10.16 -13.07 5.62
CA VAL A 235 -9.92 -12.83 4.19
C VAL A 235 -9.62 -11.35 3.98
N ILE A 236 -8.50 -11.06 3.29
CA ILE A 236 -8.04 -9.70 2.97
C ILE A 236 -8.31 -9.44 1.49
N LEU A 237 -9.04 -8.35 1.21
CA LEU A 237 -9.38 -7.86 -0.11
C LEU A 237 -8.81 -6.44 -0.28
N ASP A 238 -7.66 -6.32 -0.95
CA ASP A 238 -7.04 -5.02 -1.26
C ASP A 238 -6.71 -4.92 -2.76
N PRO A 239 -7.74 -4.96 -3.63
CA PRO A 239 -7.54 -4.94 -5.06
C PRO A 239 -7.06 -3.57 -5.56
N PRO A 240 -6.31 -3.52 -6.68
CA PRO A 240 -5.95 -2.28 -7.33
C PRO A 240 -7.21 -1.56 -7.86
N THR A 241 -7.12 -0.24 -8.09
CA THR A 241 -8.20 0.52 -8.74
C THR A 241 -8.54 -0.08 -10.11
N PHE A 242 -7.51 -0.43 -10.88
CA PHE A 242 -7.61 -1.01 -12.21
C PHE A 242 -6.47 -1.99 -12.47
N ALA A 243 -6.77 -3.10 -13.14
CA ALA A 243 -5.77 -3.98 -13.74
C ALA A 243 -6.22 -4.39 -15.15
N ALA A 244 -5.31 -4.30 -16.11
CA ALA A 244 -5.54 -4.83 -17.46
C ALA A 244 -5.62 -6.36 -17.38
N GLY A 245 -6.58 -6.93 -18.11
CA GLY A 245 -6.64 -8.38 -18.27
C GLY A 245 -5.46 -8.92 -19.07
N ASP A 246 -5.19 -10.20 -18.90
CA ASP A 246 -4.25 -10.95 -19.73
C ASP A 246 -4.98 -12.12 -20.39
N ARG A 247 -5.38 -11.94 -21.66
CA ARG A 247 -6.12 -12.97 -22.42
C ARG A 247 -5.35 -14.28 -22.55
N ARG A 248 -4.01 -14.23 -22.65
CA ARG A 248 -3.17 -15.44 -22.78
C ARG A 248 -3.17 -16.28 -21.51
N ARG A 249 -3.42 -15.65 -20.38
CA ARG A 249 -3.47 -16.28 -19.06
C ARG A 249 -4.89 -16.44 -18.51
N GLY A 250 -5.92 -16.09 -19.27
CA GLY A 250 -7.31 -16.14 -18.82
C GLY A 250 -7.67 -15.07 -17.77
N VAL A 251 -6.75 -14.14 -17.46
CA VAL A 251 -7.00 -13.10 -16.44
C VAL A 251 -7.91 -12.03 -17.03
N LYS A 252 -9.05 -11.81 -16.39
CA LYS A 252 -10.02 -10.76 -16.79
C LYS A 252 -9.52 -9.39 -16.36
N ALA A 253 -9.92 -8.34 -17.11
CA ALA A 253 -9.70 -6.98 -16.68
C ALA A 253 -10.45 -6.71 -15.38
N TRP A 254 -9.81 -5.97 -14.48
CA TRP A 254 -10.36 -5.61 -13.20
C TRP A 254 -10.63 -4.09 -13.15
N LYS A 255 -11.82 -3.74 -12.70
CA LYS A 255 -12.21 -2.37 -12.34
C LYS A 255 -12.87 -2.43 -10.97
N ALA A 256 -12.25 -1.81 -9.97
CA ALA A 256 -12.65 -1.97 -8.58
C ALA A 256 -14.14 -1.66 -8.36
N PHE A 257 -14.64 -0.52 -8.82
CA PHE A 257 -16.04 -0.13 -8.59
C PHE A 257 -17.04 -1.13 -9.16
N GLU A 258 -16.75 -1.69 -10.35
CA GLU A 258 -17.65 -2.62 -11.04
C GLU A 258 -17.60 -4.04 -10.46
N ASN A 259 -16.40 -4.52 -10.10
CA ASN A 259 -16.16 -5.92 -9.76
C ASN A 259 -16.17 -6.19 -8.24
N TYR A 260 -16.07 -5.15 -7.41
CA TYR A 260 -15.97 -5.31 -5.95
C TYR A 260 -17.17 -6.06 -5.32
N PRO A 261 -18.44 -5.82 -5.72
CA PRO A 261 -19.57 -6.58 -5.18
C PRO A 261 -19.43 -8.09 -5.39
N ALA A 262 -19.02 -8.51 -6.59
CA ALA A 262 -18.80 -9.91 -6.92
C ALA A 262 -17.62 -10.50 -6.14
N LEU A 263 -16.56 -9.71 -5.89
CA LEU A 263 -15.42 -10.14 -5.09
C LEU A 263 -15.81 -10.39 -3.63
N VAL A 264 -16.60 -9.48 -3.03
CA VAL A 264 -17.13 -9.65 -1.67
C VAL A 264 -17.97 -10.91 -1.59
N GLY A 265 -18.91 -11.10 -2.51
CA GLY A 265 -19.74 -12.32 -2.55
C GLY A 265 -18.94 -13.61 -2.67
N ALA A 266 -17.93 -13.63 -3.55
CA ALA A 266 -17.07 -14.79 -3.73
C ALA A 266 -16.22 -15.10 -2.48
N ALA A 267 -15.77 -14.08 -1.76
CA ALA A 267 -14.96 -14.22 -0.54
C ALA A 267 -15.70 -14.97 0.58
N LEU A 268 -17.04 -14.85 0.65
CA LEU A 268 -17.86 -15.57 1.64
C LEU A 268 -17.69 -17.09 1.51
N GLY A 269 -17.54 -17.59 0.28
CA GLY A 269 -17.31 -18.99 -0.01
C GLY A 269 -16.02 -19.55 0.58
N ALA A 270 -15.05 -18.72 0.94
CA ALA A 270 -13.77 -19.10 1.52
C ALA A 270 -13.70 -18.88 3.05
N LEU A 271 -14.71 -18.27 3.67
CA LEU A 271 -14.72 -18.00 5.11
C LEU A 271 -15.11 -19.24 5.94
N GLU A 272 -14.51 -19.37 7.11
CA GLU A 272 -15.01 -20.19 8.21
C GLU A 272 -16.25 -19.54 8.85
N PRO A 273 -17.13 -20.30 9.50
CA PRO A 273 -18.19 -19.72 10.31
C PRO A 273 -17.62 -18.76 11.36
N GLY A 274 -18.11 -17.52 11.38
CA GLY A 274 -17.61 -16.45 12.27
C GLY A 274 -16.33 -15.78 11.79
N GLY A 275 -15.79 -16.15 10.64
CA GLY A 275 -14.64 -15.49 10.01
C GLY A 275 -14.95 -14.08 9.58
N SER A 276 -13.91 -13.29 9.35
CA SER A 276 -14.00 -11.87 9.03
C SER A 276 -13.40 -11.54 7.66
N VAL A 277 -13.91 -10.49 7.04
CA VAL A 277 -13.35 -9.92 5.80
C VAL A 277 -12.82 -8.52 6.10
N TYR A 278 -11.55 -8.31 5.79
CA TYR A 278 -10.97 -6.97 5.64
C TYR A 278 -11.08 -6.57 4.17
N ALA A 279 -11.75 -5.49 3.87
CA ALA A 279 -11.95 -4.98 2.53
C ALA A 279 -11.45 -3.55 2.43
N ALA A 280 -10.54 -3.26 1.48
CA ALA A 280 -9.97 -1.94 1.27
C ALA A 280 -10.04 -1.53 -0.21
N SER A 281 -10.05 -0.23 -0.47
CA SER A 281 -9.99 0.31 -1.82
C SER A 281 -9.45 1.73 -1.83
N ASN A 282 -8.57 2.02 -2.78
CA ASN A 282 -8.11 3.36 -3.11
C ASN A 282 -8.85 3.95 -4.33
N THR A 283 -9.94 3.31 -4.77
CA THR A 283 -10.80 3.81 -5.85
C THR A 283 -11.59 5.02 -5.35
N ARG A 284 -11.53 6.11 -6.10
CA ARG A 284 -12.14 7.40 -5.70
C ARG A 284 -13.61 7.27 -5.34
N GLU A 285 -14.35 6.46 -6.09
CA GLU A 285 -15.78 6.20 -5.89
C GLU A 285 -16.06 5.44 -4.58
N LEU A 286 -15.13 4.61 -4.13
CA LEU A 286 -15.26 3.79 -2.93
C LEU A 286 -14.59 4.42 -1.71
N ALA A 287 -13.61 5.31 -1.89
CA ALA A 287 -12.92 6.00 -0.81
C ALA A 287 -13.78 7.12 -0.17
N GLY A 288 -14.86 7.54 -0.84
CA GLY A 288 -15.81 8.52 -0.28
C GLY A 288 -16.56 8.01 0.95
N LYS A 289 -17.08 8.95 1.76
CA LYS A 289 -17.74 8.71 3.06
C LYS A 289 -18.68 7.49 3.07
N GLY A 290 -18.21 6.37 3.63
CA GLY A 290 -19.00 5.15 3.79
C GLY A 290 -19.41 4.43 2.50
N ALA A 291 -18.87 4.80 1.32
CA ALA A 291 -19.24 4.20 0.04
C ALA A 291 -18.89 2.72 0.00
N LEU A 292 -17.71 2.33 0.48
CA LEU A 292 -17.30 0.92 0.54
C LEU A 292 -18.20 0.12 1.47
N ALA A 293 -18.58 0.65 2.65
CA ALA A 293 -19.49 -0.02 3.57
C ALA A 293 -20.87 -0.22 2.95
N ARG A 294 -21.42 0.79 2.27
CA ARG A 294 -22.70 0.67 1.54
C ARG A 294 -22.63 -0.37 0.42
N LEU A 295 -21.52 -0.43 -0.31
CA LEU A 295 -21.30 -1.43 -1.34
C LEU A 295 -21.29 -2.84 -0.74
N VAL A 296 -20.56 -3.04 0.36
CA VAL A 296 -20.51 -4.34 1.08
C VAL A 296 -21.92 -4.73 1.56
N THR A 297 -22.65 -3.85 2.24
CA THR A 297 -24.02 -4.11 2.68
C THR A 297 -24.91 -4.53 1.50
N LYS A 298 -24.82 -3.82 0.38
CA LYS A 298 -25.59 -4.16 -0.83
C LYS A 298 -25.19 -5.52 -1.41
N ALA A 299 -23.90 -5.85 -1.44
CA ALA A 299 -23.39 -7.11 -1.96
C ALA A 299 -23.81 -8.31 -1.10
N LEU A 300 -23.92 -8.11 0.23
CA LEU A 300 -24.37 -9.13 1.17
C LEU A 300 -25.91 -9.27 1.22
N GLY A 301 -26.64 -8.25 0.78
CA GLY A 301 -28.10 -8.19 0.93
C GLY A 301 -28.58 -7.89 2.36
N CYS A 302 -27.68 -7.76 3.31
CA CYS A 302 -27.96 -7.43 4.72
C CYS A 302 -26.80 -6.63 5.33
N ALA A 303 -27.01 -6.01 6.46
CA ALA A 303 -25.95 -5.35 7.21
C ALA A 303 -25.10 -6.40 7.95
N PRO A 304 -23.78 -6.45 7.70
CA PRO A 304 -22.91 -7.37 8.42
C PRO A 304 -22.61 -6.85 9.84
N ALA A 305 -21.99 -7.69 10.66
CA ALA A 305 -21.43 -7.26 11.94
C ALA A 305 -20.14 -6.47 11.69
N TRP A 306 -20.23 -5.14 11.71
CA TRP A 306 -19.08 -4.26 11.55
C TRP A 306 -18.12 -4.36 12.73
N GLN A 307 -16.83 -4.36 12.42
CA GLN A 307 -15.78 -4.39 13.42
C GLN A 307 -14.93 -3.12 13.32
N THR A 308 -14.42 -2.66 14.46
CA THR A 308 -13.63 -1.43 14.53
C THR A 308 -12.24 -1.65 13.91
N LEU A 309 -11.85 -0.74 13.04
CA LEU A 309 -10.49 -0.56 12.57
C LEU A 309 -9.88 0.69 13.25
N PRO A 310 -8.55 0.74 13.45
CA PRO A 310 -7.91 1.96 13.88
C PRO A 310 -8.08 3.06 12.84
N ALA A 311 -7.85 4.30 13.24
CA ALA A 311 -7.73 5.41 12.30
C ALA A 311 -6.56 5.15 11.33
N TRP A 312 -6.62 5.79 10.16
CA TRP A 312 -5.48 5.83 9.25
C TRP A 312 -4.25 6.42 9.96
N PRO A 313 -3.04 6.07 9.50
CA PRO A 313 -1.83 6.62 10.11
C PRO A 313 -1.86 8.14 10.17
N ILE A 314 -1.38 8.71 11.26
CA ILE A 314 -1.39 10.18 11.47
C ILE A 314 -0.60 10.96 10.41
N ASP A 315 0.30 10.30 9.73
CA ASP A 315 1.08 10.81 8.60
C ASP A 315 0.31 10.79 7.26
N VAL A 316 -0.80 10.03 7.18
CA VAL A 316 -1.73 10.03 6.03
C VAL A 316 -2.91 10.94 6.36
N ARG A 317 -2.82 12.21 5.95
CA ARG A 317 -3.72 13.29 6.35
C ARG A 317 -4.82 13.61 5.34
N GLU A 318 -4.59 13.28 4.07
CA GLU A 318 -5.57 13.48 3.01
C GLU A 318 -6.72 12.47 3.16
N SER A 319 -7.88 12.97 3.59
CA SER A 319 -9.08 12.15 3.73
C SER A 319 -9.66 11.74 2.38
N GLY A 320 -10.26 10.52 2.32
CA GLY A 320 -11.00 10.06 1.14
C GLY A 320 -10.14 9.53 -0.01
N ARG A 321 -8.86 9.21 0.23
CA ARG A 321 -8.02 8.51 -0.76
C ARG A 321 -8.12 7.00 -0.69
N VAL A 322 -8.31 6.49 0.51
CA VAL A 322 -8.44 5.06 0.79
C VAL A 322 -9.61 4.85 1.72
N ALA A 323 -10.37 3.79 1.52
CA ALA A 323 -11.37 3.30 2.46
C ALA A 323 -11.03 1.87 2.86
N ALA A 324 -11.36 1.51 4.09
CA ALA A 324 -11.32 0.14 4.55
C ALA A 324 -12.47 -0.14 5.52
N VAL A 325 -12.93 -1.39 5.51
CA VAL A 325 -13.92 -1.91 6.45
C VAL A 325 -13.49 -3.32 6.89
N LEU A 326 -13.84 -3.68 8.11
CA LEU A 326 -13.69 -5.01 8.65
C LEU A 326 -15.06 -5.49 9.12
N PHE A 327 -15.45 -6.68 8.72
CA PHE A 327 -16.79 -7.19 9.04
C PHE A 327 -16.84 -8.72 9.10
N THR A 328 -17.81 -9.24 9.87
CA THR A 328 -18.27 -10.63 9.81
C THR A 328 -19.62 -10.64 9.09
N PRO A 329 -19.79 -11.45 8.04
CA PRO A 329 -21.03 -11.53 7.26
C PRO A 329 -22.26 -11.93 8.04
#